data_90c20b1b8293931e52f9a7285f6765f6
#
_entry.id   90c20b1b8293931e52f9a7285f6765f6
#
_cell.length_a   1.000
_cell.length_b   1.000
_cell.length_c   1.000
_cell.angle_alpha   90.00
_cell.angle_beta   90.00
_cell.angle_gamma   90.00
#
_symmetry.space_group_name_H-M   'P 1'
#
loop_
_entity.id
_entity.type
_entity.pdbx_description
1 polymer ?
#
loop_
_entity_poly.entity_id
_entity_poly.type
_entity_poly.pdbx_seq_one_letter_code
_entity_poly.pdbx_strand_id
1 'polypeptide(L)'
;MIFTAENILLIGSVLIFTSILISKTGYRFGIPTLLLFLLVGMMFGSDGLGLQFNSAEDAQFIGMMALSIILFTGGMETKFTDIKPVLKEGIVLSTVGVLLTTLLTGLFIFYISGWNSTNIELTFMVSLLLAATMSSTDSASVFSLLRSQKMNLKENLRPMLELESGSNDPMAYMLTIVLIQVISSGSSLSIGLLIKDLFVQFLIGGALGYSMGRFMSWLTNRIGLSNSSLYSILLLSMVFITFTATDMLKGNGYLAVYIASVVVGNMKLTYRKEIVTFMDGLTWLFQIIMFITLGLLVNPHEMLDTAVVALLIGVFMIVVSRPLSVFACLLPFRGISAKAKLFVSWVGLRGAVPIIFATYPVIAQIEGSHQLFNIVFFITLLSLVIQGMTISSVARWLKLDLPLEKEGNEFGVELPDEIDSQLHDITLNQEMLVHGNRLADMNIPKGSLVMLIKRGNEFLIPNGQMELHVGDKLLFITENTKD
;
A
#
# COMPACT_ATOMS: atom_id res chain seq x y z
N MET A 1 3.49 -34.85 -4.90
CA MET A 1 3.22 -34.57 -6.34
C MET A 1 4.54 -34.23 -7.01
N ILE A 2 4.90 -34.83 -8.15
CA ILE A 2 6.14 -34.48 -8.86
C ILE A 2 5.87 -33.14 -9.56
N PHE A 3 6.65 -32.12 -9.21
CA PHE A 3 6.56 -30.80 -9.84
C PHE A 3 7.19 -30.83 -11.24
N THR A 4 6.38 -31.16 -12.25
CA THR A 4 6.73 -30.90 -13.65
C THR A 4 6.33 -29.46 -14.01
N ALA A 5 6.96 -28.86 -15.03
CA ALA A 5 6.62 -27.49 -15.49
C ALA A 5 5.12 -27.35 -15.81
N GLU A 6 4.51 -28.39 -16.38
CA GLU A 6 3.08 -28.44 -16.72
C GLU A 6 2.20 -28.41 -15.47
N ASN A 7 2.57 -29.17 -14.43
CA ASN A 7 1.82 -29.17 -13.16
C ASN A 7 1.93 -27.81 -12.45
N ILE A 8 3.10 -27.15 -12.47
CA ILE A 8 3.28 -25.82 -11.88
C ILE A 8 2.41 -24.79 -12.60
N LEU A 9 2.37 -24.82 -13.94
CA LEU A 9 1.50 -23.93 -14.71
C LEU A 9 0.02 -24.17 -14.42
N LEU A 10 -0.41 -25.42 -14.39
CA LEU A 10 -1.81 -25.75 -14.08
C LEU A 10 -2.20 -25.30 -12.67
N ILE A 11 -1.39 -25.67 -11.66
CA ILE A 11 -1.64 -25.32 -10.25
C ILE A 11 -1.66 -23.80 -10.08
N GLY A 12 -0.65 -23.08 -10.59
CA GLY A 12 -0.58 -21.63 -10.51
C GLY A 12 -1.78 -20.96 -11.17
N SER A 13 -2.20 -21.43 -12.35
CA SER A 13 -3.39 -20.91 -13.03
C SER A 13 -4.66 -21.17 -12.26
N VAL A 14 -4.83 -22.37 -11.68
CA VAL A 14 -6.01 -22.70 -10.85
C VAL A 14 -6.03 -21.84 -9.57
N LEU A 15 -4.89 -21.64 -8.92
CA LEU A 15 -4.78 -20.80 -7.73
C LEU A 15 -5.17 -19.35 -8.02
N ILE A 16 -4.63 -18.76 -9.09
CA ILE A 16 -4.96 -17.37 -9.49
C ILE A 16 -6.44 -17.28 -9.86
N PHE A 17 -6.95 -18.21 -10.68
CA PHE A 17 -8.34 -18.24 -11.10
C PHE A 17 -9.30 -18.35 -9.90
N THR A 18 -9.04 -19.28 -8.99
CA THR A 18 -9.84 -19.49 -7.77
C THR A 18 -9.81 -18.23 -6.88
N SER A 19 -8.65 -17.61 -6.73
CA SER A 19 -8.48 -16.39 -5.95
C SER A 19 -9.32 -15.22 -6.50
N ILE A 20 -9.34 -15.04 -7.83
CA ILE A 20 -10.14 -13.99 -8.48
C ILE A 20 -11.65 -14.26 -8.28
N LEU A 21 -12.10 -15.52 -8.42
CA LEU A 21 -13.51 -15.86 -8.19
C LEU A 21 -13.95 -15.65 -6.75
N ILE A 22 -13.12 -16.03 -5.78
CA ILE A 22 -13.41 -15.86 -4.35
C ILE A 22 -13.42 -14.38 -3.99
N SER A 23 -12.51 -13.57 -4.55
CA SER A 23 -12.46 -12.13 -4.29
C SER A 23 -13.75 -11.41 -4.66
N LYS A 24 -14.37 -11.80 -5.78
CA LYS A 24 -15.67 -11.26 -6.21
C LYS A 24 -16.77 -11.49 -5.18
N THR A 25 -16.74 -12.64 -4.51
CA THR A 25 -17.72 -13.00 -3.47
C THR A 25 -17.43 -12.28 -2.17
N GLY A 26 -16.17 -12.22 -1.75
CA GLY A 26 -15.72 -11.56 -0.52
C GLY A 26 -16.02 -10.05 -0.49
N TYR A 27 -15.93 -9.41 -1.65
CA TYR A 27 -16.26 -7.98 -1.78
C TYR A 27 -17.70 -7.66 -1.31
N ARG A 28 -18.65 -8.58 -1.51
CA ARG A 28 -20.05 -8.41 -1.05
C ARG A 28 -20.20 -8.45 0.47
N PHE A 29 -19.30 -9.17 1.14
CA PHE A 29 -19.32 -9.35 2.60
C PHE A 29 -18.39 -8.39 3.34
N GLY A 30 -17.68 -7.50 2.63
CA GLY A 30 -16.71 -6.57 3.22
C GLY A 30 -15.45 -7.26 3.78
N ILE A 31 -15.16 -8.46 3.28
CA ILE A 31 -13.96 -9.21 3.66
C ILE A 31 -12.76 -8.67 2.85
N PRO A 32 -11.61 -8.38 3.49
CA PRO A 32 -10.42 -7.97 2.78
C PRO A 32 -10.01 -8.99 1.72
N THR A 33 -9.89 -8.56 0.47
CA THR A 33 -9.55 -9.44 -0.66
C THR A 33 -8.23 -10.18 -0.45
N LEU A 34 -7.25 -9.51 0.16
CA LEU A 34 -5.93 -10.06 0.45
C LEU A 34 -5.99 -11.22 1.46
N LEU A 35 -6.89 -11.14 2.44
CA LEU A 35 -7.16 -12.25 3.35
C LEU A 35 -7.66 -13.49 2.59
N LEU A 36 -8.50 -13.29 1.58
CA LEU A 36 -9.03 -14.39 0.77
C LEU A 36 -7.92 -15.06 -0.06
N PHE A 37 -7.00 -14.31 -0.62
CA PHE A 37 -5.84 -14.87 -1.34
C PHE A 37 -4.95 -15.70 -0.41
N LEU A 38 -4.70 -15.20 0.80
CA LEU A 38 -3.94 -15.90 1.81
C LEU A 38 -4.63 -17.22 2.20
N LEU A 39 -5.94 -17.21 2.45
CA LEU A 39 -6.73 -18.38 2.77
C LEU A 39 -6.74 -19.40 1.62
N VAL A 40 -6.81 -18.97 0.36
CA VAL A 40 -6.66 -19.87 -0.80
C VAL A 40 -5.30 -20.56 -0.76
N GLY A 41 -4.21 -19.82 -0.53
CA GLY A 41 -2.88 -20.41 -0.36
C GLY A 41 -2.85 -21.47 0.75
N MET A 42 -3.40 -21.17 1.92
CA MET A 42 -3.47 -22.12 3.06
C MET A 42 -4.31 -23.35 2.71
N MET A 43 -5.45 -23.20 2.03
CA MET A 43 -6.31 -24.33 1.64
C MET A 43 -5.63 -25.29 0.66
N PHE A 44 -4.79 -24.77 -0.22
CA PHE A 44 -4.02 -25.59 -1.17
C PHE A 44 -2.70 -26.09 -0.57
N GLY A 45 -2.21 -25.49 0.51
CA GLY A 45 -0.97 -25.81 1.19
C GLY A 45 -0.90 -27.23 1.78
N SER A 46 0.16 -27.46 2.56
CA SER A 46 0.49 -28.79 3.15
C SER A 46 -0.64 -29.40 3.97
N ASP A 47 -1.31 -28.60 4.79
CA ASP A 47 -2.41 -29.04 5.67
C ASP A 47 -3.76 -29.14 4.95
N GLY A 48 -3.89 -28.57 3.74
CA GLY A 48 -5.10 -28.59 2.94
C GLY A 48 -5.06 -29.65 1.83
N LEU A 49 -4.83 -29.22 0.59
CA LEU A 49 -4.76 -30.11 -0.57
C LEU A 49 -3.37 -30.76 -0.77
N GLY A 50 -2.43 -30.53 0.13
CA GLY A 50 -1.13 -31.20 0.16
C GLY A 50 -0.08 -30.65 -0.82
N LEU A 51 -0.22 -29.40 -1.29
CA LEU A 51 0.84 -28.74 -2.04
C LEU A 51 1.94 -28.31 -1.07
N GLN A 52 3.12 -28.87 -1.23
CA GLN A 52 4.27 -28.54 -0.40
C GLN A 52 5.05 -27.38 -1.05
N PHE A 53 5.07 -26.25 -0.41
CA PHE A 53 5.91 -25.09 -0.74
C PHE A 53 6.68 -24.69 0.52
N ASN A 54 7.93 -25.13 0.64
CA ASN A 54 8.72 -24.99 1.87
C ASN A 54 9.96 -24.08 1.69
N SER A 55 10.05 -23.36 0.57
CA SER A 55 11.18 -22.49 0.28
C SER A 55 10.91 -21.05 0.79
N ALA A 56 11.48 -20.71 1.93
CA ALA A 56 11.46 -19.33 2.43
C ALA A 56 12.21 -18.36 1.50
N GLU A 57 13.25 -18.84 0.80
CA GLU A 57 14.04 -18.07 -0.17
C GLU A 57 13.20 -17.67 -1.39
N ASP A 58 12.43 -18.63 -1.96
CA ASP A 58 11.55 -18.34 -3.09
C ASP A 58 10.41 -17.39 -2.68
N ALA A 59 9.83 -17.59 -1.50
CA ALA A 59 8.82 -16.69 -0.95
C ALA A 59 9.38 -15.28 -0.73
N GLN A 60 10.60 -15.15 -0.20
CA GLN A 60 11.27 -13.88 -0.03
C GLN A 60 11.50 -13.20 -1.39
N PHE A 61 12.00 -13.94 -2.40
CA PHE A 61 12.24 -13.40 -3.74
C PHE A 61 10.94 -12.86 -4.38
N ILE A 62 9.86 -13.64 -4.32
CA ILE A 62 8.53 -13.21 -4.79
C ILE A 62 8.08 -11.97 -4.02
N GLY A 63 8.27 -11.98 -2.69
CA GLY A 63 7.94 -10.85 -1.82
C GLY A 63 8.73 -9.58 -2.14
N MET A 64 10.03 -9.69 -2.42
CA MET A 64 10.87 -8.55 -2.81
C MET A 64 10.41 -7.94 -4.12
N MET A 65 10.11 -8.76 -5.14
CA MET A 65 9.57 -8.27 -6.41
C MET A 65 8.22 -7.60 -6.22
N ALA A 66 7.30 -8.27 -5.52
CA ALA A 66 5.96 -7.76 -5.26
C ALA A 66 6.00 -6.42 -4.51
N LEU A 67 6.75 -6.35 -3.41
CA LEU A 67 6.83 -5.14 -2.59
C LEU A 67 7.48 -3.98 -3.36
N SER A 68 8.52 -4.24 -4.17
CA SER A 68 9.13 -3.20 -5.01
C SER A 68 8.13 -2.62 -6.02
N ILE A 69 7.30 -3.45 -6.65
CA ILE A 69 6.26 -3.02 -7.59
C ILE A 69 5.16 -2.25 -6.86
N ILE A 70 4.68 -2.78 -5.73
CA ILE A 70 3.62 -2.16 -4.92
C ILE A 70 4.06 -0.77 -4.43
N LEU A 71 5.27 -0.66 -3.88
CA LEU A 71 5.83 0.61 -3.41
C LEU A 71 6.02 1.61 -4.57
N PHE A 72 6.46 1.12 -5.73
CA PHE A 72 6.63 1.98 -6.89
C PHE A 72 5.29 2.50 -7.40
N THR A 73 4.28 1.65 -7.54
CA THR A 73 2.93 2.05 -7.98
C THR A 73 2.30 3.03 -6.98
N GLY A 74 2.33 2.70 -5.69
CA GLY A 74 1.78 3.58 -4.64
C GLY A 74 2.47 4.94 -4.57
N GLY A 75 3.80 4.98 -4.71
CA GLY A 75 4.54 6.24 -4.73
C GLY A 75 4.28 7.07 -6.00
N MET A 76 4.04 6.43 -7.16
CA MET A 76 3.65 7.14 -8.39
C MET A 76 2.28 7.83 -8.29
N GLU A 77 1.34 7.24 -7.54
CA GLU A 77 0.02 7.82 -7.29
C GLU A 77 0.07 8.96 -6.26
N THR A 78 1.11 8.99 -5.43
CA THR A 78 1.26 9.96 -4.35
C THR A 78 1.61 11.35 -4.90
N LYS A 79 0.65 12.29 -4.87
CA LYS A 79 0.87 13.68 -5.30
C LYS A 79 1.56 14.47 -4.19
N PHE A 80 2.66 15.13 -4.52
CA PHE A 80 3.41 15.95 -3.56
C PHE A 80 2.58 17.09 -2.96
N THR A 81 1.65 17.64 -3.75
CA THR A 81 0.70 18.66 -3.29
C THR A 81 -0.15 18.19 -2.13
N ASP A 82 -0.58 16.93 -2.17
CA ASP A 82 -1.51 16.35 -1.20
C ASP A 82 -0.79 15.92 0.08
N ILE A 83 0.46 15.42 -0.05
CA ILE A 83 1.27 15.02 1.12
C ILE A 83 1.98 16.18 1.80
N LYS A 84 2.24 17.30 1.10
CA LYS A 84 2.96 18.45 1.65
C LYS A 84 2.37 18.98 2.98
N PRO A 85 1.04 19.11 3.14
CA PRO A 85 0.44 19.57 4.40
C PRO A 85 0.67 18.63 5.59
N VAL A 86 0.85 17.33 5.33
CA VAL A 86 0.97 16.26 6.34
C VAL A 86 2.35 15.59 6.35
N LEU A 87 3.32 16.20 5.68
CA LEU A 87 4.66 15.62 5.48
C LEU A 87 5.40 15.36 6.81
N LYS A 88 5.30 16.29 7.74
CA LYS A 88 5.98 16.16 9.04
C LYS A 88 5.35 15.04 9.88
N GLU A 89 4.04 15.00 9.92
CA GLU A 89 3.26 13.98 10.62
C GLU A 89 3.54 12.58 10.08
N GLY A 90 3.49 12.41 8.76
CA GLY A 90 3.76 11.15 8.09
C GLY A 90 5.21 10.65 8.31
N ILE A 91 6.21 11.54 8.21
CA ILE A 91 7.61 11.19 8.47
C ILE A 91 7.82 10.79 9.93
N VAL A 92 7.24 11.51 10.89
CA VAL A 92 7.37 11.17 12.31
C VAL A 92 6.70 9.83 12.62
N LEU A 93 5.53 9.54 12.04
CA LEU A 93 4.85 8.27 12.19
C LEU A 93 5.65 7.10 11.59
N SER A 94 6.17 7.27 10.37
CA SER A 94 6.92 6.21 9.67
C SER A 94 8.33 5.97 10.21
N THR A 95 8.91 6.88 10.99
CA THR A 95 10.23 6.75 11.59
C THR A 95 10.15 6.53 13.11
N VAL A 96 9.85 7.58 13.86
CA VAL A 96 9.74 7.51 15.32
C VAL A 96 8.61 6.58 15.75
N GLY A 97 7.49 6.59 15.04
CA GLY A 97 6.35 5.70 15.32
C GLY A 97 6.71 4.22 15.16
N VAL A 98 7.46 3.87 14.11
CA VAL A 98 7.96 2.50 13.89
C VAL A 98 8.93 2.10 15.00
N LEU A 99 9.89 2.96 15.37
CA LEU A 99 10.82 2.72 16.46
C LEU A 99 10.11 2.51 17.81
N LEU A 100 9.15 3.39 18.14
CA LEU A 100 8.39 3.27 19.38
C LEU A 100 7.54 2.00 19.41
N THR A 101 6.86 1.68 18.29
CA THR A 101 6.07 0.46 18.16
C THR A 101 6.95 -0.78 18.33
N THR A 102 8.12 -0.81 17.68
CA THR A 102 9.10 -1.88 17.81
C THR A 102 9.59 -2.03 19.24
N LEU A 103 9.95 -0.93 19.90
CA LEU A 103 10.45 -0.96 21.28
C LEU A 103 9.37 -1.42 22.26
N LEU A 104 8.17 -0.83 22.21
CA LEU A 104 7.07 -1.18 23.12
C LEU A 104 6.64 -2.64 22.95
N THR A 105 6.49 -3.07 21.70
CA THR A 105 6.10 -4.45 21.39
C THR A 105 7.21 -5.43 21.76
N GLY A 106 8.47 -5.10 21.44
CA GLY A 106 9.62 -5.95 21.78
C GLY A 106 9.82 -6.11 23.29
N LEU A 107 9.66 -5.04 24.08
CA LEU A 107 9.65 -5.11 25.54
C LEU A 107 8.53 -6.01 26.07
N PHE A 108 7.32 -5.88 25.51
CA PHE A 108 6.20 -6.74 25.90
C PHE A 108 6.46 -8.21 25.57
N ILE A 109 6.96 -8.51 24.36
CA ILE A 109 7.32 -9.87 23.94
C ILE A 109 8.37 -10.45 24.87
N PHE A 110 9.42 -9.70 25.18
CA PHE A 110 10.48 -10.13 26.10
C PHE A 110 9.93 -10.44 27.49
N TYR A 111 9.01 -9.59 27.99
CA TYR A 111 8.39 -9.78 29.29
C TYR A 111 7.54 -11.05 29.35
N ILE A 112 6.71 -11.32 28.33
CA ILE A 112 5.83 -12.50 28.30
C ILE A 112 6.59 -13.78 27.95
N SER A 113 7.72 -13.69 27.25
CA SER A 113 8.54 -14.86 26.89
C SER A 113 9.12 -15.58 28.12
N GLY A 114 9.25 -14.89 29.25
CA GLY A 114 9.71 -15.48 30.51
C GLY A 114 8.60 -16.19 31.33
N TRP A 115 7.36 -16.24 30.84
CA TRP A 115 6.29 -16.91 31.57
C TRP A 115 6.25 -18.40 31.28
N ASN A 116 6.19 -19.22 32.32
CA ASN A 116 6.13 -20.70 32.20
C ASN A 116 4.96 -21.20 31.34
N SER A 117 3.91 -20.39 31.13
CA SER A 117 2.73 -20.75 30.36
C SER A 117 2.87 -20.47 28.85
N THR A 118 3.94 -19.79 28.42
CA THR A 118 4.12 -19.43 27.00
C THR A 118 4.98 -20.41 26.22
N ASN A 119 5.78 -21.25 26.91
CA ASN A 119 6.74 -22.20 26.32
C ASN A 119 7.70 -21.56 25.28
N ILE A 120 7.90 -20.24 25.36
CA ILE A 120 8.75 -19.49 24.43
C ILE A 120 9.79 -18.73 25.25
N GLU A 121 11.05 -19.00 25.01
CA GLU A 121 12.17 -18.26 25.59
C GLU A 121 12.87 -17.45 24.48
N LEU A 122 12.60 -16.15 24.43
CA LEU A 122 13.23 -15.24 23.47
C LEU A 122 14.18 -14.30 24.17
N THR A 123 15.35 -14.12 23.60
CA THR A 123 16.25 -13.05 24.03
C THR A 123 15.66 -11.67 23.72
N PHE A 124 16.12 -10.64 24.40
CA PHE A 124 15.67 -9.27 24.13
C PHE A 124 15.84 -8.86 22.65
N MET A 125 16.96 -9.26 22.03
CA MET A 125 17.24 -8.97 20.61
C MET A 125 16.27 -9.66 19.67
N VAL A 126 15.98 -10.93 19.92
CA VAL A 126 15.00 -11.70 19.12
C VAL A 126 13.58 -11.16 19.32
N SER A 127 13.24 -10.70 20.52
CA SER A 127 11.97 -10.03 20.80
C SER A 127 11.82 -8.71 20.04
N LEU A 128 12.91 -7.91 19.97
CA LEU A 128 12.96 -6.70 19.15
C LEU A 128 12.87 -7.03 17.65
N LEU A 129 13.54 -8.09 17.20
CA LEU A 129 13.49 -8.56 15.81
C LEU A 129 12.05 -8.93 15.41
N LEU A 130 11.38 -9.72 16.25
CA LEU A 130 9.97 -10.07 16.04
C LEU A 130 9.07 -8.81 15.97
N ALA A 131 9.29 -7.86 16.88
CA ALA A 131 8.54 -6.61 16.86
C ALA A 131 8.84 -5.74 15.63
N ALA A 132 10.10 -5.71 15.16
CA ALA A 132 10.51 -4.96 13.98
C ALA A 132 9.86 -5.48 12.71
N THR A 133 9.82 -6.81 12.50
CA THR A 133 9.14 -7.42 11.34
C THR A 133 7.67 -7.04 11.26
N MET A 134 7.01 -6.85 12.41
CA MET A 134 5.60 -6.51 12.52
C MET A 134 5.32 -5.00 12.59
N SER A 135 6.32 -4.14 12.55
CA SER A 135 6.13 -2.69 12.76
C SER A 135 5.55 -1.95 11.54
N SER A 136 5.64 -2.54 10.34
CA SER A 136 5.07 -2.03 9.10
C SER A 136 3.53 -2.06 9.12
N THR A 137 2.87 -1.14 8.41
CA THR A 137 1.41 -1.06 8.25
C THR A 137 1.02 -0.92 6.78
N ASP A 138 -0.11 -1.51 6.39
CA ASP A 138 -0.60 -1.60 5.01
C ASP A 138 -1.77 -0.63 4.76
N SER A 139 -1.49 0.55 4.24
CA SER A 139 -2.52 1.53 3.87
C SER A 139 -3.20 1.19 2.54
N ALA A 140 -2.54 0.47 1.63
CA ALA A 140 -3.15 0.10 0.34
C ALA A 140 -4.39 -0.76 0.55
N SER A 141 -4.31 -1.75 1.45
CA SER A 141 -5.46 -2.56 1.86
C SER A 141 -6.55 -1.71 2.52
N VAL A 142 -6.18 -0.75 3.37
CA VAL A 142 -7.12 0.17 4.04
C VAL A 142 -7.92 0.96 3.02
N PHE A 143 -7.26 1.58 2.04
CA PHE A 143 -7.95 2.40 1.04
C PHE A 143 -8.74 1.56 0.05
N SER A 144 -8.30 0.35 -0.28
CA SER A 144 -9.09 -0.60 -1.05
C SER A 144 -10.42 -0.91 -0.34
N LEU A 145 -10.38 -1.16 0.97
CA LEU A 145 -11.58 -1.40 1.78
C LEU A 145 -12.49 -0.16 1.88
N LEU A 146 -11.93 1.04 2.08
CA LEU A 146 -12.70 2.28 2.12
C LEU A 146 -13.35 2.61 0.77
N ARG A 147 -12.62 2.43 -0.33
CA ARG A 147 -13.18 2.59 -1.70
C ARG A 147 -14.31 1.62 -1.98
N SER A 148 -14.21 0.36 -1.53
CA SER A 148 -15.27 -0.64 -1.67
C SER A 148 -16.57 -0.20 -0.99
N GLN A 149 -16.47 0.57 0.09
CA GLN A 149 -17.59 1.14 0.85
C GLN A 149 -17.98 2.55 0.36
N LYS A 150 -17.41 3.02 -0.76
CA LYS A 150 -17.61 4.37 -1.33
C LYS A 150 -17.34 5.49 -0.30
N MET A 151 -16.28 5.35 0.46
CA MET A 151 -15.93 6.21 1.59
C MET A 151 -14.56 6.85 1.38
N ASN A 152 -14.44 8.13 1.70
CA ASN A 152 -13.21 8.90 1.85
C ASN A 152 -13.08 9.39 3.29
N LEU A 153 -11.94 10.00 3.64
CA LEU A 153 -11.61 10.41 5.00
C LEU A 153 -11.41 11.93 5.11
N LYS A 154 -11.83 12.51 6.25
CA LYS A 154 -11.59 13.91 6.64
C LYS A 154 -10.14 14.15 7.10
N GLU A 155 -9.80 15.41 7.34
CA GLU A 155 -8.57 15.87 8.01
C GLU A 155 -7.28 15.42 7.29
N ASN A 156 -7.29 15.29 5.97
CA ASN A 156 -6.14 14.83 5.16
C ASN A 156 -5.55 13.49 5.68
N LEU A 157 -6.40 12.65 6.30
CA LEU A 157 -5.96 11.36 6.83
C LEU A 157 -5.46 10.43 5.73
N ARG A 158 -6.07 10.49 4.53
CA ARG A 158 -5.67 9.65 3.41
C ARG A 158 -4.20 9.90 3.03
N PRO A 159 -3.77 11.11 2.63
CA PRO A 159 -2.38 11.35 2.25
C PRO A 159 -1.39 11.13 3.42
N MET A 160 -1.80 11.34 4.66
CA MET A 160 -0.96 11.05 5.83
C MET A 160 -0.71 9.55 6.00
N LEU A 161 -1.73 8.71 5.88
CA LEU A 161 -1.61 7.26 5.98
C LEU A 161 -0.89 6.65 4.78
N GLU A 162 -1.08 7.19 3.56
CA GLU A 162 -0.33 6.79 2.35
C GLU A 162 1.18 7.06 2.53
N LEU A 163 1.53 8.25 3.02
CA LEU A 163 2.92 8.60 3.29
C LEU A 163 3.52 7.77 4.43
N GLU A 164 2.76 7.55 5.51
CA GLU A 164 3.20 6.69 6.62
C GLU A 164 3.52 5.29 6.10
N SER A 165 2.59 4.65 5.41
CA SER A 165 2.73 3.27 4.98
C SER A 165 3.83 3.09 3.94
N GLY A 166 3.92 3.96 2.93
CA GLY A 166 4.99 3.88 1.94
C GLY A 166 6.40 4.07 2.51
N SER A 167 6.51 4.72 3.68
CA SER A 167 7.80 4.99 4.33
C SER A 167 8.08 4.07 5.52
N ASN A 168 7.08 3.45 6.15
CA ASN A 168 7.30 2.57 7.30
C ASN A 168 7.79 1.17 6.89
N ASP A 169 7.43 0.67 5.70
CA ASP A 169 7.96 -0.59 5.15
C ASP A 169 9.49 -0.55 5.01
N PRO A 170 10.09 0.47 4.36
CA PRO A 170 11.53 0.66 4.37
C PRO A 170 12.14 0.73 5.77
N MET A 171 11.49 1.39 6.72
CA MET A 171 12.00 1.52 8.08
C MET A 171 11.97 0.19 8.83
N ALA A 172 10.87 -0.57 8.72
CA ALA A 172 10.76 -1.90 9.32
C ALA A 172 11.78 -2.88 8.72
N TYR A 173 12.02 -2.82 7.40
CA TYR A 173 13.08 -3.57 6.73
C TYR A 173 14.46 -3.27 7.30
N MET A 174 14.81 -1.98 7.39
CA MET A 174 16.12 -1.56 7.96
C MET A 174 16.33 -2.11 9.37
N LEU A 175 15.32 -1.97 10.23
CA LEU A 175 15.40 -2.50 11.61
C LEU A 175 15.55 -4.01 11.61
N THR A 176 14.81 -4.72 10.78
CA THR A 176 14.88 -6.18 10.66
C THR A 176 16.30 -6.63 10.27
N ILE A 177 16.87 -6.06 9.20
CA ILE A 177 18.21 -6.43 8.71
C ILE A 177 19.29 -6.09 9.72
N VAL A 178 19.24 -4.91 10.34
CA VAL A 178 20.23 -4.50 11.33
C VAL A 178 20.17 -5.40 12.59
N LEU A 179 18.97 -5.76 13.05
CA LEU A 179 18.82 -6.67 14.20
C LEU A 179 19.31 -8.09 13.87
N ILE A 180 19.05 -8.60 12.66
CA ILE A 180 19.59 -9.87 12.19
C ILE A 180 21.13 -9.84 12.21
N GLN A 181 21.76 -8.78 11.69
CA GLN A 181 23.21 -8.63 11.68
C GLN A 181 23.80 -8.62 13.10
N VAL A 182 23.15 -7.93 14.05
CA VAL A 182 23.59 -7.90 15.46
C VAL A 182 23.50 -9.28 16.09
N ILE A 183 22.38 -9.98 15.89
CA ILE A 183 22.18 -11.33 16.46
C ILE A 183 23.18 -12.31 15.85
N SER A 184 23.36 -12.31 14.52
CA SER A 184 24.28 -13.22 13.82
C SER A 184 25.76 -12.96 14.15
N SER A 185 26.14 -11.72 14.45
CA SER A 185 27.54 -11.38 14.82
C SER A 185 27.88 -11.74 16.25
N GLY A 186 26.92 -12.13 17.09
CA GLY A 186 27.16 -12.39 18.54
C GLY A 186 27.71 -11.18 19.32
N SER A 187 27.73 -10.01 18.69
CA SER A 187 28.29 -8.81 19.29
C SER A 187 27.30 -8.17 20.27
N SER A 188 27.85 -7.61 21.37
CA SER A 188 27.05 -6.77 22.25
C SER A 188 26.50 -5.57 21.49
N LEU A 189 25.24 -5.23 21.74
CA LEU A 189 24.53 -4.14 21.07
C LEU A 189 25.27 -2.82 21.23
N SER A 190 25.95 -2.38 20.18
CA SER A 190 26.49 -1.04 20.12
C SER A 190 25.46 -0.10 19.51
N ILE A 191 24.74 0.66 20.34
CA ILE A 191 23.74 1.62 19.90
C ILE A 191 24.32 2.58 18.85
N GLY A 192 25.60 2.95 18.98
CA GLY A 192 26.25 3.83 18.00
C GLY A 192 26.39 3.20 16.61
N LEU A 193 26.70 1.89 16.52
CA LEU A 193 26.76 1.19 15.25
C LEU A 193 25.38 1.04 14.63
N LEU A 194 24.36 0.71 15.42
CA LEU A 194 22.97 0.65 14.94
C LEU A 194 22.51 1.97 14.31
N ILE A 195 22.72 3.08 15.03
CA ILE A 195 22.34 4.42 14.52
C ILE A 195 23.12 4.75 13.25
N LYS A 196 24.42 4.43 13.20
CA LYS A 196 25.24 4.64 12.02
C LYS A 196 24.69 3.85 10.81
N ASP A 197 24.39 2.57 11.00
CA ASP A 197 23.93 1.70 9.90
C ASP A 197 22.56 2.11 9.40
N LEU A 198 21.63 2.47 10.29
CA LEU A 198 20.33 3.04 9.92
C LEU A 198 20.51 4.36 9.14
N PHE A 199 21.40 5.24 9.62
CA PHE A 199 21.64 6.52 8.95
C PHE A 199 22.24 6.34 7.55
N VAL A 200 23.22 5.43 7.40
CA VAL A 200 23.85 5.12 6.10
C VAL A 200 22.82 4.53 5.14
N GLN A 201 22.02 3.55 5.56
CA GLN A 201 20.97 2.96 4.75
C GLN A 201 19.94 4.00 4.27
N PHE A 202 19.54 4.90 5.18
CA PHE A 202 18.61 5.97 4.88
C PHE A 202 19.19 7.01 3.89
N LEU A 203 20.45 7.41 4.11
CA LEU A 203 21.12 8.41 3.27
C LEU A 203 21.34 7.89 1.85
N ILE A 204 21.87 6.67 1.71
CA ILE A 204 22.13 6.04 0.41
C ILE A 204 20.80 5.78 -0.30
N GLY A 205 19.81 5.20 0.39
CA GLY A 205 18.49 4.94 -0.17
C GLY A 205 17.81 6.22 -0.66
N GLY A 206 17.85 7.29 0.13
CA GLY A 206 17.29 8.59 -0.24
C GLY A 206 17.98 9.24 -1.44
N ALA A 207 19.32 9.27 -1.44
CA ALA A 207 20.11 9.88 -2.50
C ALA A 207 19.97 9.13 -3.83
N LEU A 208 20.07 7.79 -3.79
CA LEU A 208 19.90 6.96 -4.98
C LEU A 208 18.44 6.98 -5.46
N GLY A 209 17.47 6.93 -4.57
CA GLY A 209 16.06 7.02 -4.95
C GLY A 209 15.74 8.32 -5.68
N TYR A 210 16.19 9.47 -5.17
CA TYR A 210 15.99 10.75 -5.83
C TYR A 210 16.69 10.82 -7.19
N SER A 211 17.97 10.43 -7.27
CA SER A 211 18.74 10.48 -8.50
C SER A 211 18.18 9.52 -9.57
N MET A 212 17.80 8.31 -9.17
CA MET A 212 17.20 7.33 -10.07
C MET A 212 15.80 7.76 -10.53
N GLY A 213 14.98 8.35 -9.67
CA GLY A 213 13.68 8.89 -10.07
C GLY A 213 13.80 10.00 -11.12
N ARG A 214 14.76 10.90 -10.95
CA ARG A 214 15.09 11.94 -11.95
C ARG A 214 15.59 11.32 -13.26
N PHE A 215 16.45 10.31 -13.16
CA PHE A 215 16.99 9.61 -14.33
C PHE A 215 15.89 8.81 -15.08
N MET A 216 15.01 8.11 -14.35
CA MET A 216 13.87 7.41 -14.92
C MET A 216 12.98 8.36 -15.73
N SER A 217 12.60 9.49 -15.14
CA SER A 217 11.75 10.49 -15.81
C SER A 217 12.45 11.10 -17.04
N TRP A 218 13.73 11.42 -16.91
CA TRP A 218 14.52 11.95 -18.04
C TRP A 218 14.63 10.97 -19.17
N LEU A 219 14.96 9.70 -18.88
CA LEU A 219 15.11 8.64 -19.88
C LEU A 219 13.80 8.34 -20.58
N THR A 220 12.72 8.16 -19.81
CA THR A 220 11.37 7.90 -20.35
C THR A 220 10.92 8.97 -21.34
N ASN A 221 11.22 10.25 -21.06
CA ASN A 221 10.83 11.36 -21.95
C ASN A 221 11.74 11.56 -23.16
N ARG A 222 12.94 10.92 -23.19
CA ARG A 222 13.92 11.15 -24.26
C ARG A 222 14.18 9.93 -25.18
N ILE A 223 13.85 8.74 -24.73
CA ILE A 223 14.28 7.50 -25.41
C ILE A 223 13.60 7.28 -26.76
N GLY A 224 12.39 7.81 -26.97
CA GLY A 224 11.70 7.76 -28.27
C GLY A 224 11.37 6.35 -28.76
N LEU A 225 10.86 5.46 -27.87
CA LEU A 225 10.46 4.11 -28.24
C LEU A 225 9.23 4.13 -29.16
N SER A 226 9.24 3.28 -30.19
CA SER A 226 8.15 3.17 -31.17
C SER A 226 6.87 2.53 -30.64
N ASN A 227 6.96 1.77 -29.53
CA ASN A 227 5.83 1.10 -28.92
C ASN A 227 5.63 1.62 -27.48
N SER A 228 4.43 2.12 -27.17
CA SER A 228 4.07 2.66 -25.85
C SER A 228 4.22 1.64 -24.71
N SER A 229 3.93 0.37 -24.95
CA SER A 229 4.07 -0.69 -23.94
C SER A 229 5.52 -0.90 -23.47
N LEU A 230 6.53 -0.57 -24.29
CA LEU A 230 7.93 -0.69 -23.90
C LEU A 230 8.34 0.31 -22.83
N TYR A 231 7.64 1.45 -22.71
CA TYR A 231 7.88 2.42 -21.64
C TYR A 231 7.57 1.85 -20.26
N SER A 232 6.47 1.09 -20.15
CA SER A 232 6.10 0.42 -18.90
C SER A 232 7.13 -0.63 -18.50
N ILE A 233 7.60 -1.43 -19.47
CA ILE A 233 8.63 -2.46 -19.24
C ILE A 233 9.98 -1.82 -18.88
N LEU A 234 10.33 -0.69 -19.52
CA LEU A 234 11.53 0.09 -19.20
C LEU A 234 11.50 0.53 -17.74
N LEU A 235 10.40 1.15 -17.30
CA LEU A 235 10.25 1.60 -15.91
C LEU A 235 10.31 0.42 -14.95
N LEU A 236 9.64 -0.69 -15.23
CA LEU A 236 9.71 -1.88 -14.40
C LEU A 236 11.15 -2.40 -14.24
N SER A 237 11.93 -2.44 -15.33
CA SER A 237 13.34 -2.84 -15.26
C SER A 237 14.16 -1.89 -14.39
N MET A 238 13.89 -0.58 -14.48
CA MET A 238 14.58 0.43 -13.67
C MET A 238 14.20 0.37 -12.19
N VAL A 239 12.98 -0.06 -11.84
CA VAL A 239 12.57 -0.33 -10.46
C VAL A 239 13.48 -1.37 -9.83
N PHE A 240 13.67 -2.51 -10.50
CA PHE A 240 14.54 -3.58 -9.99
C PHE A 240 16.02 -3.18 -9.97
N ILE A 241 16.48 -2.44 -10.97
CA ILE A 241 17.85 -1.88 -10.97
C ILE A 241 18.02 -0.95 -9.77
N THR A 242 17.06 -0.07 -9.49
CA THR A 242 17.11 0.87 -8.36
C THR A 242 17.18 0.12 -7.05
N PHE A 243 16.29 -0.87 -6.86
CA PHE A 243 16.29 -1.70 -5.66
C PHE A 243 17.65 -2.37 -5.45
N THR A 244 18.08 -3.17 -6.46
CA THR A 244 19.28 -4.01 -6.34
C THR A 244 20.56 -3.18 -6.23
N ALA A 245 20.71 -2.13 -7.06
CA ALA A 245 21.90 -1.28 -7.00
C ALA A 245 22.03 -0.57 -5.64
N THR A 246 20.90 -0.15 -5.06
CA THR A 246 20.90 0.49 -3.73
C THR A 246 21.29 -0.51 -2.64
N ASP A 247 20.74 -1.73 -2.70
CA ASP A 247 21.02 -2.79 -1.75
C ASP A 247 22.50 -3.22 -1.81
N MET A 248 23.06 -3.38 -3.01
CA MET A 248 24.50 -3.66 -3.21
C MET A 248 25.42 -2.59 -2.61
N LEU A 249 24.97 -1.33 -2.57
CA LEU A 249 25.69 -0.21 -1.94
C LEU A 249 25.39 -0.08 -0.44
N LYS A 250 24.74 -1.09 0.17
CA LYS A 250 24.31 -1.11 1.56
C LYS A 250 23.34 0.02 1.93
N GLY A 251 22.59 0.51 0.94
CA GLY A 251 21.45 1.40 1.13
C GLY A 251 20.15 0.61 1.29
N ASN A 252 19.06 1.28 1.62
CA ASN A 252 17.74 0.67 1.63
C ASN A 252 17.10 0.70 0.23
N GLY A 253 17.01 -0.46 -0.43
CA GLY A 253 16.43 -0.59 -1.76
C GLY A 253 14.95 -0.21 -1.83
N TYR A 254 14.16 -0.57 -0.82
CA TYR A 254 12.73 -0.21 -0.77
C TYR A 254 12.52 1.29 -0.63
N LEU A 255 13.32 1.96 0.22
CA LEU A 255 13.30 3.42 0.35
C LEU A 255 13.65 4.11 -0.96
N ALA A 256 14.68 3.59 -1.65
CA ALA A 256 15.09 4.14 -2.93
C ALA A 256 13.99 4.00 -3.99
N VAL A 257 13.34 2.85 -4.07
CA VAL A 257 12.22 2.61 -4.99
C VAL A 257 11.05 3.54 -4.67
N TYR A 258 10.67 3.69 -3.40
CA TYR A 258 9.58 4.57 -2.99
C TYR A 258 9.87 6.05 -3.30
N ILE A 259 11.06 6.54 -2.96
CA ILE A 259 11.43 7.93 -3.28
C ILE A 259 11.50 8.15 -4.80
N ALA A 260 12.07 7.19 -5.55
CA ALA A 260 12.12 7.27 -7.00
C ALA A 260 10.72 7.32 -7.60
N SER A 261 9.78 6.53 -7.09
CA SER A 261 8.40 6.50 -7.57
C SER A 261 7.64 7.80 -7.30
N VAL A 262 7.81 8.41 -6.10
CA VAL A 262 7.24 9.72 -5.78
C VAL A 262 7.81 10.80 -6.71
N VAL A 263 9.10 10.76 -7.01
CA VAL A 263 9.73 11.69 -7.97
C VAL A 263 9.14 11.50 -9.36
N VAL A 264 9.08 10.26 -9.86
CA VAL A 264 8.51 9.91 -11.18
C VAL A 264 7.04 10.33 -11.27
N GLY A 265 6.24 10.02 -10.24
CA GLY A 265 4.81 10.32 -10.19
C GLY A 265 4.47 11.81 -10.23
N ASN A 266 5.39 12.68 -9.76
CA ASN A 266 5.22 14.13 -9.74
C ASN A 266 5.92 14.87 -10.90
N MET A 267 6.46 14.12 -11.88
CA MET A 267 7.03 14.67 -13.10
C MET A 267 6.15 14.37 -14.31
N LYS A 268 6.24 15.20 -15.35
CA LYS A 268 5.59 14.90 -16.64
C LYS A 268 6.25 13.67 -17.26
N LEU A 269 5.45 12.68 -17.63
CA LEU A 269 5.89 11.44 -18.25
C LEU A 269 5.18 11.23 -19.59
N THR A 270 5.95 10.86 -20.60
CA THR A 270 5.42 10.36 -21.86
C THR A 270 4.71 9.01 -21.60
N TYR A 271 3.50 8.84 -22.12
CA TYR A 271 2.65 7.65 -21.95
C TYR A 271 2.32 7.31 -20.48
N ARG A 272 2.09 8.36 -19.65
CA ARG A 272 1.78 8.20 -18.21
C ARG A 272 0.60 7.25 -17.97
N LYS A 273 -0.48 7.38 -18.73
CA LYS A 273 -1.70 6.58 -18.55
C LYS A 273 -1.44 5.08 -18.78
N GLU A 274 -0.73 4.76 -19.84
CA GLU A 274 -0.37 3.38 -20.18
C GLU A 274 0.55 2.77 -19.11
N ILE A 275 1.51 3.55 -18.62
CA ILE A 275 2.42 3.14 -17.54
C ILE A 275 1.64 2.85 -16.27
N VAL A 276 0.77 3.76 -15.83
CA VAL A 276 -0.03 3.59 -14.60
C VAL A 276 -0.92 2.37 -14.73
N THR A 277 -1.65 2.23 -15.84
CA THR A 277 -2.55 1.08 -16.06
C THR A 277 -1.80 -0.26 -16.04
N PHE A 278 -0.60 -0.30 -16.65
CA PHE A 278 0.25 -1.50 -16.63
C PHE A 278 0.74 -1.82 -15.21
N MET A 279 1.23 -0.80 -14.49
CA MET A 279 1.73 -0.97 -13.12
C MET A 279 0.64 -1.40 -12.15
N ASP A 280 -0.58 -0.88 -12.30
CA ASP A 280 -1.74 -1.31 -11.50
C ASP A 280 -2.08 -2.79 -11.73
N GLY A 281 -2.16 -3.21 -13.00
CA GLY A 281 -2.41 -4.61 -13.34
C GLY A 281 -1.32 -5.54 -12.79
N LEU A 282 -0.06 -5.10 -12.87
CA LEU A 282 1.08 -5.84 -12.35
C LEU A 282 1.07 -5.90 -10.81
N THR A 283 0.70 -4.81 -10.16
CA THR A 283 0.52 -4.76 -8.70
C THR A 283 -0.51 -5.79 -8.23
N TRP A 284 -1.67 -5.85 -8.87
CA TRP A 284 -2.68 -6.87 -8.55
C TRP A 284 -2.17 -8.29 -8.75
N LEU A 285 -1.49 -8.55 -9.87
CA LEU A 285 -0.92 -9.86 -10.15
C LEU A 285 0.08 -10.29 -9.07
N PHE A 286 1.02 -9.40 -8.72
CA PHE A 286 2.03 -9.70 -7.71
C PHE A 286 1.46 -9.78 -6.29
N GLN A 287 0.43 -9.00 -5.97
CA GLN A 287 -0.30 -9.15 -4.70
C GLN A 287 -0.94 -10.54 -4.60
N ILE A 288 -1.63 -11.00 -5.65
CA ILE A 288 -2.25 -12.34 -5.66
C ILE A 288 -1.17 -13.41 -5.48
N ILE A 289 -0.12 -13.39 -6.30
CA ILE A 289 0.97 -14.37 -6.24
C ILE A 289 1.61 -14.37 -4.84
N MET A 290 1.95 -13.21 -4.31
CA MET A 290 2.59 -13.03 -3.02
C MET A 290 1.73 -13.61 -1.88
N PHE A 291 0.45 -13.23 -1.79
CA PHE A 291 -0.42 -13.73 -0.72
C PHE A 291 -0.69 -15.22 -0.82
N ILE A 292 -0.85 -15.76 -2.03
CA ILE A 292 -0.97 -17.21 -2.24
C ILE A 292 0.31 -17.92 -1.79
N THR A 293 1.47 -17.42 -2.22
CA THR A 293 2.78 -18.01 -1.86
C THR A 293 2.99 -18.03 -0.35
N LEU A 294 2.67 -16.90 0.33
CA LEU A 294 2.76 -16.82 1.79
C LEU A 294 1.76 -17.76 2.47
N GLY A 295 0.56 -17.93 1.90
CA GLY A 295 -0.41 -18.88 2.39
C GLY A 295 0.02 -20.34 2.21
N LEU A 296 0.72 -20.67 1.10
CA LEU A 296 1.29 -21.99 0.86
C LEU A 296 2.47 -22.31 1.78
N LEU A 297 3.23 -21.30 2.20
CA LEU A 297 4.43 -21.46 3.04
C LEU A 297 4.09 -21.84 4.49
N VAL A 298 2.89 -21.51 4.97
CA VAL A 298 2.50 -21.72 6.36
C VAL A 298 1.85 -23.08 6.56
N ASN A 299 2.13 -23.71 7.71
CA ASN A 299 1.45 -24.90 8.20
C ASN A 299 0.46 -24.52 9.31
N PRO A 300 -0.85 -24.45 9.05
CA PRO A 300 -1.84 -24.01 10.02
C PRO A 300 -1.82 -24.76 11.36
N HIS A 301 -1.53 -26.06 11.36
CA HIS A 301 -1.48 -26.84 12.60
C HIS A 301 -0.32 -26.40 13.52
N GLU A 302 0.85 -26.01 12.97
CA GLU A 302 1.98 -25.53 13.76
C GLU A 302 1.72 -24.14 14.37
N MET A 303 0.80 -23.37 13.78
CA MET A 303 0.41 -22.06 14.33
C MET A 303 -0.35 -22.19 15.65
N LEU A 304 -1.04 -23.32 15.87
CA LEU A 304 -1.85 -23.52 17.09
C LEU A 304 -0.98 -23.53 18.35
N ASP A 305 0.26 -24.02 18.25
CA ASP A 305 1.21 -24.07 19.37
C ASP A 305 1.62 -22.65 19.83
N THR A 306 1.63 -21.70 18.92
CA THR A 306 1.99 -20.31 19.19
C THR A 306 0.80 -19.35 19.28
N ALA A 307 -0.43 -19.86 19.06
CA ALA A 307 -1.63 -19.05 18.89
C ALA A 307 -1.93 -18.16 20.10
N VAL A 308 -1.78 -18.67 21.32
CA VAL A 308 -2.05 -17.90 22.56
C VAL A 308 -1.08 -16.73 22.69
N VAL A 309 0.21 -16.97 22.45
CA VAL A 309 1.23 -15.93 22.53
C VAL A 309 1.04 -14.92 21.41
N ALA A 310 0.78 -15.37 20.18
CA ALA A 310 0.51 -14.52 19.04
C ALA A 310 -0.75 -13.64 19.27
N LEU A 311 -1.81 -14.20 19.86
CA LEU A 311 -3.01 -13.46 20.24
C LEU A 311 -2.69 -12.35 21.26
N LEU A 312 -1.94 -12.68 22.32
CA LEU A 312 -1.55 -11.70 23.34
C LEU A 312 -0.72 -10.55 22.74
N ILE A 313 0.28 -10.88 21.91
CA ILE A 313 1.11 -9.91 21.21
C ILE A 313 0.25 -9.06 20.26
N GLY A 314 -0.58 -9.68 19.43
CA GLY A 314 -1.44 -8.98 18.49
C GLY A 314 -2.42 -8.02 19.16
N VAL A 315 -3.08 -8.45 20.23
CA VAL A 315 -3.97 -7.59 21.03
C VAL A 315 -3.19 -6.44 21.66
N PHE A 316 -2.02 -6.70 22.25
CA PHE A 316 -1.17 -5.65 22.81
C PHE A 316 -0.74 -4.64 21.74
N MET A 317 -0.37 -5.11 20.56
CA MET A 317 0.02 -4.22 19.44
C MET A 317 -1.14 -3.31 19.03
N ILE A 318 -2.34 -3.86 18.85
CA ILE A 318 -3.52 -3.12 18.38
C ILE A 318 -4.01 -2.14 19.43
N VAL A 319 -4.06 -2.55 20.72
CA VAL A 319 -4.73 -1.80 21.78
C VAL A 319 -3.78 -0.89 22.56
N VAL A 320 -2.50 -1.24 22.64
CA VAL A 320 -1.54 -0.53 23.50
C VAL A 320 -0.40 0.07 22.70
N SER A 321 0.41 -0.75 22.02
CA SER A 321 1.66 -0.30 21.39
C SER A 321 1.40 0.72 20.29
N ARG A 322 0.50 0.43 19.36
CA ARG A 322 0.19 1.32 18.25
C ARG A 322 -0.48 2.62 18.72
N PRO A 323 -1.53 2.61 19.58
CA PRO A 323 -2.09 3.85 20.11
C PRO A 323 -1.07 4.71 20.84
N LEU A 324 -0.27 4.15 21.74
CA LEU A 324 0.76 4.92 22.44
C LEU A 324 1.75 5.56 21.50
N SER A 325 2.24 4.81 20.49
CA SER A 325 3.17 5.32 19.49
C SER A 325 2.56 6.45 18.65
N VAL A 326 1.34 6.28 18.17
CA VAL A 326 0.64 7.30 17.36
C VAL A 326 0.35 8.56 18.19
N PHE A 327 -0.17 8.40 19.40
CA PHE A 327 -0.45 9.56 20.27
C PHE A 327 0.85 10.28 20.63
N ALA A 328 1.93 9.57 20.98
CA ALA A 328 3.23 10.18 21.27
C ALA A 328 3.79 10.96 20.06
N CYS A 329 3.74 10.38 18.86
CA CYS A 329 4.21 11.00 17.63
C CYS A 329 3.38 12.21 17.21
N LEU A 330 2.05 12.15 17.35
CA LEU A 330 1.14 13.20 16.91
C LEU A 330 0.77 14.20 18.02
N LEU A 331 1.30 14.05 19.23
CA LEU A 331 1.07 15.01 20.33
C LEU A 331 1.53 16.45 19.99
N PRO A 332 2.68 16.65 19.35
CA PRO A 332 3.17 17.99 19.01
C PRO A 332 2.32 18.70 17.94
N PHE A 333 1.57 17.95 17.14
CA PHE A 333 0.79 18.46 16.00
C PHE A 333 -0.64 18.80 16.43
N ARG A 334 -0.90 20.10 16.62
CA ARG A 334 -2.19 20.61 17.15
C ARG A 334 -3.34 20.57 16.14
N GLY A 335 -3.05 20.42 14.84
CA GLY A 335 -4.04 20.39 13.75
C GLY A 335 -4.82 19.09 13.61
N ILE A 336 -4.43 18.02 14.31
CA ILE A 336 -5.03 16.69 14.20
C ILE A 336 -5.91 16.43 15.41
N SER A 337 -7.20 16.12 15.16
CA SER A 337 -8.17 15.85 16.23
C SER A 337 -7.83 14.57 17.00
N ALA A 338 -8.29 14.44 18.25
CA ALA A 338 -8.13 13.20 19.03
C ALA A 338 -8.81 12.00 18.34
N LYS A 339 -9.93 12.25 17.62
CA LYS A 339 -10.62 11.23 16.84
C LYS A 339 -9.78 10.73 15.66
N ALA A 340 -9.11 11.65 14.96
CA ALA A 340 -8.17 11.32 13.88
C ALA A 340 -6.99 10.51 14.42
N LYS A 341 -6.39 10.90 15.54
CA LYS A 341 -5.31 10.12 16.19
C LYS A 341 -5.77 8.72 16.59
N LEU A 342 -6.98 8.58 17.10
CA LEU A 342 -7.55 7.27 17.43
C LEU A 342 -7.80 6.43 16.19
N PHE A 343 -8.29 7.04 15.10
CA PHE A 343 -8.45 6.35 13.81
C PHE A 343 -7.11 5.87 13.23
N VAL A 344 -6.09 6.73 13.19
CA VAL A 344 -4.72 6.37 12.75
C VAL A 344 -4.15 5.23 13.59
N SER A 345 -4.43 5.22 14.89
CA SER A 345 -4.05 4.12 15.79
C SER A 345 -4.73 2.81 15.40
N TRP A 346 -6.02 2.85 15.05
CA TRP A 346 -6.78 1.66 14.65
C TRP A 346 -6.40 1.13 13.28
N VAL A 347 -6.08 2.03 12.34
CA VAL A 347 -5.76 1.70 10.93
C VAL A 347 -4.37 1.06 10.75
N GLY A 348 -3.67 0.77 11.81
CA GLY A 348 -2.40 0.01 11.77
C GLY A 348 -2.55 -1.43 11.27
N LEU A 349 -3.24 -1.64 10.14
CA LEU A 349 -3.46 -2.95 9.52
C LEU A 349 -2.12 -3.58 9.11
N ARG A 350 -1.95 -4.86 9.42
CA ARG A 350 -0.77 -5.65 8.99
C ARG A 350 -1.11 -6.43 7.74
N GLY A 351 -0.35 -6.20 6.66
CA GLY A 351 -0.50 -6.90 5.39
C GLY A 351 0.52 -8.02 5.19
N ALA A 352 0.92 -8.26 3.93
CA ALA A 352 1.93 -9.28 3.61
C ALA A 352 3.35 -8.90 4.03
N VAL A 353 3.66 -7.60 4.13
CA VAL A 353 5.02 -7.11 4.40
C VAL A 353 5.62 -7.68 5.68
N PRO A 354 4.93 -7.71 6.84
CA PRO A 354 5.40 -8.41 8.03
C PRO A 354 5.78 -9.87 7.79
N ILE A 355 4.96 -10.61 7.03
CA ILE A 355 5.21 -12.02 6.74
C ILE A 355 6.47 -12.18 5.87
N ILE A 356 6.64 -11.31 4.86
CA ILE A 356 7.85 -11.28 4.03
C ILE A 356 9.07 -11.01 4.91
N PHE A 357 8.99 -10.01 5.81
CA PHE A 357 10.11 -9.68 6.67
C PHE A 357 10.40 -10.80 7.68
N ALA A 358 9.42 -11.60 8.05
CA ALA A 358 9.62 -12.79 8.89
C ALA A 358 10.35 -13.94 8.17
N THR A 359 10.46 -13.94 6.84
CA THR A 359 11.30 -14.91 6.11
C THR A 359 12.79 -14.63 6.27
N TYR A 360 13.20 -13.37 6.50
CA TYR A 360 14.61 -13.01 6.65
C TYR A 360 15.29 -13.68 7.85
N PRO A 361 14.70 -13.69 9.07
CA PRO A 361 15.25 -14.47 10.19
C PRO A 361 15.33 -15.97 9.89
N VAL A 362 14.36 -16.54 9.14
CA VAL A 362 14.36 -17.95 8.76
C VAL A 362 15.54 -18.27 7.86
N ILE A 363 15.79 -17.46 6.82
CA ILE A 363 16.91 -17.62 5.90
C ILE A 363 18.25 -17.37 6.62
N ALA A 364 18.29 -16.42 7.53
CA ALA A 364 19.47 -16.16 8.37
C ALA A 364 19.71 -17.22 9.46
N GLN A 365 18.85 -18.24 9.54
CA GLN A 365 18.92 -19.35 10.51
C GLN A 365 18.98 -18.88 11.97
N ILE A 366 18.27 -17.79 12.29
CA ILE A 366 18.12 -17.32 13.67
C ILE A 366 17.38 -18.39 14.49
N GLU A 367 17.88 -18.68 15.67
CA GLU A 367 17.24 -19.65 16.58
C GLU A 367 15.78 -19.26 16.87
N GLY A 368 14.84 -20.20 16.72
CA GLY A 368 13.41 -19.97 16.90
C GLY A 368 12.73 -19.23 15.75
N SER A 369 13.39 -18.98 14.61
CA SER A 369 12.85 -18.19 13.50
C SER A 369 11.56 -18.76 12.88
N HIS A 370 11.38 -20.08 12.88
CA HIS A 370 10.12 -20.70 12.44
C HIS A 370 8.95 -20.34 13.38
N GLN A 371 9.18 -20.30 14.70
CA GLN A 371 8.17 -19.85 15.64
C GLN A 371 7.85 -18.37 15.45
N LEU A 372 8.89 -17.54 15.21
CA LEU A 372 8.70 -16.10 14.88
C LEU A 372 7.83 -15.94 13.63
N PHE A 373 8.09 -16.72 12.58
CA PHE A 373 7.31 -16.69 11.34
C PHE A 373 5.84 -17.03 11.61
N ASN A 374 5.56 -18.11 12.36
CA ASN A 374 4.20 -18.53 12.71
C ASN A 374 3.46 -17.46 13.54
N ILE A 375 4.14 -16.81 14.49
CA ILE A 375 3.59 -15.71 15.30
C ILE A 375 3.23 -14.52 14.41
N VAL A 376 4.13 -14.08 13.52
CA VAL A 376 3.90 -12.96 12.60
C VAL A 376 2.73 -13.25 11.68
N PHE A 377 2.68 -14.46 11.14
CA PHE A 377 1.60 -14.89 10.27
C PHE A 377 0.24 -14.86 10.97
N PHE A 378 0.17 -15.42 12.19
CA PHE A 378 -1.06 -15.42 13.00
C PHE A 378 -1.51 -13.98 13.33
N ILE A 379 -0.59 -13.10 13.72
CA ILE A 379 -0.91 -11.70 14.01
C ILE A 379 -1.39 -10.97 12.76
N THR A 380 -0.82 -11.26 11.59
CA THR A 380 -1.29 -10.69 10.31
C THR A 380 -2.71 -11.15 9.99
N LEU A 381 -3.02 -12.43 10.14
CA LEU A 381 -4.40 -12.95 10.01
C LEU A 381 -5.35 -12.23 10.97
N LEU A 382 -4.98 -12.14 12.25
CA LEU A 382 -5.76 -11.47 13.27
C LEU A 382 -6.03 -10.01 12.91
N SER A 383 -5.02 -9.30 12.44
CA SER A 383 -5.12 -7.90 12.01
C SER A 383 -6.04 -7.74 10.80
N LEU A 384 -5.88 -8.57 9.78
CA LEU A 384 -6.75 -8.55 8.59
C LEU A 384 -8.22 -8.83 8.94
N VAL A 385 -8.48 -9.76 9.86
CA VAL A 385 -9.84 -10.08 10.30
C VAL A 385 -10.40 -8.96 11.20
N ILE A 386 -9.71 -8.61 12.29
CA ILE A 386 -10.27 -7.65 13.27
C ILE A 386 -10.24 -6.23 12.71
N GLN A 387 -9.07 -5.74 12.34
CA GLN A 387 -8.93 -4.35 11.87
C GLN A 387 -9.53 -4.20 10.48
N GLY A 388 -9.20 -5.08 9.52
CA GLY A 388 -9.67 -4.99 8.14
C GLY A 388 -11.19 -4.92 8.03
N MET A 389 -11.94 -5.77 8.76
CA MET A 389 -13.40 -5.78 8.72
C MET A 389 -14.05 -4.61 9.47
N THR A 390 -13.34 -3.93 10.37
CA THR A 390 -13.91 -2.89 11.23
C THR A 390 -13.51 -1.46 10.84
N ILE A 391 -12.54 -1.25 9.93
CA ILE A 391 -12.04 0.07 9.52
C ILE A 391 -13.18 1.03 9.17
N SER A 392 -14.08 0.63 8.27
CA SER A 392 -15.19 1.46 7.81
C SER A 392 -16.18 1.80 8.92
N SER A 393 -16.40 0.86 9.85
CA SER A 393 -17.27 1.05 11.01
C SER A 393 -16.67 2.03 12.00
N VAL A 394 -15.37 1.94 12.25
CA VAL A 394 -14.62 2.86 13.13
C VAL A 394 -14.57 4.27 12.53
N ALA A 395 -14.35 4.40 11.20
CA ALA A 395 -14.41 5.69 10.51
C ALA A 395 -15.75 6.38 10.72
N ARG A 396 -16.86 5.66 10.54
CA ARG A 396 -18.23 6.15 10.78
C ARG A 396 -18.49 6.50 12.24
N TRP A 397 -18.07 5.62 13.16
CA TRP A 397 -18.24 5.86 14.59
C TRP A 397 -17.52 7.12 15.07
N LEU A 398 -16.33 7.39 14.54
CA LEU A 398 -15.55 8.59 14.82
C LEU A 398 -16.03 9.83 14.04
N LYS A 399 -16.97 9.67 13.07
CA LYS A 399 -17.48 10.72 12.16
C LYS A 399 -16.41 11.33 11.26
N LEU A 400 -15.43 10.50 10.86
CA LEU A 400 -14.33 10.89 9.98
C LEU A 400 -14.59 10.51 8.51
N ASP A 401 -15.72 9.87 8.24
CA ASP A 401 -16.15 9.48 6.91
C ASP A 401 -16.59 10.69 6.08
N LEU A 402 -16.24 10.62 4.79
CA LEU A 402 -16.74 11.48 3.72
C LEU A 402 -17.27 10.59 2.59
N PRO A 403 -18.30 11.02 1.85
CA PRO A 403 -18.65 10.35 0.62
C PRO A 403 -17.44 10.33 -0.32
N LEU A 404 -17.26 9.24 -1.07
CA LEU A 404 -16.24 9.20 -2.12
C LEU A 404 -16.71 10.16 -3.22
N GLU A 405 -15.93 11.18 -3.49
CA GLU A 405 -16.13 12.00 -4.67
C GLU A 405 -15.93 11.11 -5.90
N LYS A 406 -16.85 11.21 -6.87
CA LYS A 406 -16.67 10.50 -8.12
C LYS A 406 -15.46 11.11 -8.84
N GLU A 407 -14.33 10.40 -8.83
CA GLU A 407 -13.20 10.75 -9.69
C GLU A 407 -13.62 10.54 -11.14
N GLY A 408 -13.56 11.60 -11.92
CA GLY A 408 -13.97 11.60 -13.33
C GLY A 408 -15.39 12.16 -13.56
N ASN A 409 -15.64 12.62 -14.76
CA ASN A 409 -16.96 13.05 -15.20
C ASN A 409 -17.83 11.83 -15.52
N GLU A 410 -19.15 11.96 -15.42
CA GLU A 410 -20.12 10.89 -15.75
C GLU A 410 -20.09 10.46 -17.23
N PHE A 411 -19.26 11.10 -18.04
CA PHE A 411 -19.09 10.86 -19.47
C PHE A 411 -17.96 9.88 -19.77
N GLY A 412 -17.09 9.57 -18.78
CA GLY A 412 -15.92 8.71 -19.00
C GLY A 412 -14.87 9.33 -19.93
N VAL A 413 -14.90 10.65 -20.13
CA VAL A 413 -13.94 11.39 -20.95
C VAL A 413 -12.82 11.91 -20.04
N GLU A 414 -11.58 11.59 -20.38
CA GLU A 414 -10.39 12.12 -19.71
C GLU A 414 -9.61 12.97 -20.73
N LEU A 415 -9.10 14.10 -20.28
CA LEU A 415 -8.20 14.90 -21.10
C LEU A 415 -6.78 14.31 -21.05
N PRO A 416 -6.04 14.33 -22.18
CA PRO A 416 -4.60 14.10 -22.14
C PRO A 416 -3.91 15.08 -21.22
N ASP A 417 -2.89 14.62 -20.47
CA ASP A 417 -2.10 15.44 -19.54
C ASP A 417 -1.40 16.65 -20.19
N GLU A 418 -1.38 16.67 -21.52
CA GLU A 418 -0.78 17.73 -22.34
C GLU A 418 -1.71 18.95 -22.49
N ILE A 419 -3.00 18.78 -22.22
CA ILE A 419 -4.01 19.84 -22.33
C ILE A 419 -4.17 20.49 -20.96
N ASP A 420 -3.70 21.74 -20.84
CA ASP A 420 -3.81 22.54 -19.61
C ASP A 420 -5.23 23.14 -19.48
N SER A 421 -6.23 22.26 -19.35
CA SER A 421 -7.64 22.58 -19.26
C SER A 421 -8.35 21.64 -18.29
N GLN A 422 -9.45 22.09 -17.72
CA GLN A 422 -10.25 21.29 -16.78
C GLN A 422 -11.59 20.87 -17.41
N LEU A 423 -12.00 19.62 -17.13
CA LEU A 423 -13.32 19.13 -17.45
C LEU A 423 -14.26 19.38 -16.28
N HIS A 424 -15.39 19.98 -16.58
CA HIS A 424 -16.48 20.17 -15.62
C HIS A 424 -17.76 19.58 -16.17
N ASP A 425 -18.54 18.95 -15.30
CA ASP A 425 -19.90 18.50 -15.62
C ASP A 425 -20.93 19.31 -14.84
N ILE A 426 -21.97 19.73 -15.52
CA ILE A 426 -23.10 20.45 -14.92
C ILE A 426 -24.38 19.72 -15.29
N THR A 427 -25.24 19.47 -14.31
CA THR A 427 -26.61 19.01 -14.54
C THR A 427 -27.54 20.22 -14.63
N LEU A 428 -28.26 20.34 -15.74
CA LEU A 428 -29.17 21.46 -15.98
C LEU A 428 -30.36 21.43 -15.04
N ASN A 429 -30.60 22.53 -14.39
CA ASN A 429 -31.81 22.79 -13.61
C ASN A 429 -32.72 23.81 -14.33
N GLN A 430 -33.91 24.02 -13.81
CA GLN A 430 -34.91 24.90 -14.43
C GLN A 430 -34.46 26.39 -14.42
N GLU A 431 -33.66 26.80 -13.46
CA GLU A 431 -33.14 28.16 -13.33
C GLU A 431 -32.12 28.50 -14.44
N MET A 432 -31.33 27.52 -14.88
CA MET A 432 -30.32 27.70 -15.93
C MET A 432 -30.94 27.85 -17.31
N LEU A 433 -32.17 27.43 -17.54
CA LEU A 433 -32.89 27.52 -18.80
C LEU A 433 -33.83 28.74 -18.90
N VAL A 434 -33.83 29.64 -17.92
CA VAL A 434 -34.70 30.83 -17.85
C VAL A 434 -34.45 31.80 -19.03
N HIS A 435 -33.23 31.88 -19.55
CA HIS A 435 -32.85 32.80 -20.64
C HIS A 435 -32.95 32.20 -22.04
N GLY A 436 -33.34 30.94 -22.13
CA GLY A 436 -33.49 30.19 -23.38
C GLY A 436 -33.18 28.71 -23.19
N ASN A 437 -33.74 27.86 -24.02
CA ASN A 437 -33.54 26.41 -23.94
C ASN A 437 -32.56 25.88 -25.01
N ARG A 438 -31.90 26.77 -25.79
CA ARG A 438 -30.88 26.34 -26.74
C ARG A 438 -29.48 26.47 -26.14
N LEU A 439 -28.59 25.60 -26.58
CA LEU A 439 -27.21 25.62 -26.12
C LEU A 439 -26.53 26.98 -26.40
N ALA A 440 -26.86 27.63 -27.50
CA ALA A 440 -26.36 28.95 -27.88
C ALA A 440 -26.81 30.09 -26.94
N ASP A 441 -27.96 29.90 -26.26
CA ASP A 441 -28.55 30.92 -25.38
C ASP A 441 -28.07 30.78 -23.93
N MET A 442 -27.30 29.72 -23.64
CA MET A 442 -26.78 29.50 -22.31
C MET A 442 -25.61 30.44 -21.97
N ASN A 443 -25.63 30.97 -20.76
CA ASN A 443 -24.54 31.78 -20.24
C ASN A 443 -23.39 30.87 -19.77
N ILE A 444 -22.60 30.36 -20.71
CA ILE A 444 -21.43 29.52 -20.44
C ILE A 444 -20.23 30.44 -20.14
N PRO A 445 -19.35 30.11 -19.14
CA PRO A 445 -18.17 30.90 -18.84
C PRO A 445 -17.30 31.13 -20.09
N LYS A 446 -16.78 32.34 -20.27
CA LYS A 446 -15.87 32.65 -21.39
C LYS A 446 -14.66 31.71 -21.35
N GLY A 447 -14.27 31.18 -22.51
CA GLY A 447 -13.18 30.21 -22.62
C GLY A 447 -13.61 28.76 -22.34
N SER A 448 -14.90 28.48 -22.24
CA SER A 448 -15.43 27.13 -22.10
C SER A 448 -16.07 26.63 -23.39
N LEU A 449 -15.91 25.33 -23.68
CA LEU A 449 -16.54 24.65 -24.80
C LEU A 449 -17.30 23.42 -24.29
N VAL A 450 -18.58 23.29 -24.66
CA VAL A 450 -19.36 22.07 -24.38
C VAL A 450 -18.90 20.95 -25.31
N MET A 451 -18.37 19.87 -24.75
CA MET A 451 -17.82 18.74 -25.49
C MET A 451 -18.87 17.65 -25.75
N LEU A 452 -19.73 17.39 -24.76
CA LEU A 452 -20.74 16.31 -24.84
C LEU A 452 -21.95 16.65 -23.98
N ILE A 453 -23.11 16.14 -24.40
CA ILE A 453 -24.36 16.23 -23.63
C ILE A 453 -24.86 14.82 -23.36
N LYS A 454 -25.29 14.55 -22.15
CA LYS A 454 -25.90 13.27 -21.73
C LYS A 454 -27.36 13.53 -21.35
N ARG A 455 -28.29 12.92 -22.08
CA ARG A 455 -29.73 12.93 -21.83
C ARG A 455 -30.20 11.53 -21.45
N GLY A 456 -30.46 11.31 -20.18
CA GLY A 456 -30.72 9.95 -19.67
C GLY A 456 -29.51 9.03 -19.88
N ASN A 457 -29.63 8.04 -20.77
CA ASN A 457 -28.54 7.12 -21.14
C ASN A 457 -27.91 7.40 -22.51
N GLU A 458 -28.38 8.41 -23.23
CA GLU A 458 -27.89 8.75 -24.58
C GLU A 458 -26.86 9.87 -24.52
N PHE A 459 -25.81 9.74 -25.35
CA PHE A 459 -24.80 10.78 -25.54
C PHE A 459 -25.10 11.53 -26.84
N LEU A 460 -25.22 12.85 -26.74
CA LEU A 460 -25.55 13.75 -27.84
C LEU A 460 -24.35 14.64 -28.14
N ILE A 461 -24.07 14.84 -29.43
CA ILE A 461 -23.05 15.78 -29.91
C ILE A 461 -23.61 17.19 -29.80
N PRO A 462 -22.98 18.13 -29.08
CA PRO A 462 -23.52 19.47 -28.88
C PRO A 462 -23.56 20.25 -30.20
N ASN A 463 -24.69 20.94 -30.41
CA ASN A 463 -24.87 21.88 -31.49
C ASN A 463 -25.55 23.13 -30.92
N GLY A 464 -25.12 24.33 -31.30
CA GLY A 464 -25.68 25.58 -30.80
C GLY A 464 -27.20 25.73 -30.89
N GLN A 465 -27.83 25.08 -31.89
CA GLN A 465 -29.29 25.07 -32.06
C GLN A 465 -30.01 23.97 -31.26
N MET A 466 -29.26 23.11 -30.58
CA MET A 466 -29.84 22.00 -29.82
C MET A 466 -30.67 22.52 -28.65
N GLU A 467 -31.88 22.01 -28.51
CA GLU A 467 -32.75 22.25 -27.36
C GLU A 467 -32.32 21.39 -26.19
N LEU A 468 -32.07 22.04 -25.06
CA LEU A 468 -31.67 21.46 -23.79
C LEU A 468 -32.89 21.22 -22.91
N HIS A 469 -32.87 20.17 -22.13
CA HIS A 469 -33.93 19.82 -21.18
C HIS A 469 -33.42 19.83 -19.76
N VAL A 470 -34.30 20.07 -18.79
CA VAL A 470 -33.99 19.93 -17.38
C VAL A 470 -33.55 18.48 -17.10
N GLY A 471 -32.42 18.31 -16.46
CA GLY A 471 -31.83 17.00 -16.22
C GLY A 471 -30.77 16.57 -17.23
N ASP A 472 -30.60 17.31 -18.35
CA ASP A 472 -29.46 17.10 -19.25
C ASP A 472 -28.16 17.42 -18.50
N LYS A 473 -27.12 16.59 -18.74
CA LYS A 473 -25.79 16.81 -18.20
C LYS A 473 -24.88 17.28 -19.31
N LEU A 474 -24.19 18.39 -19.07
CA LEU A 474 -23.23 18.97 -19.99
C LEU A 474 -21.82 18.71 -19.52
N LEU A 475 -20.96 18.18 -20.38
CA LEU A 475 -19.52 18.14 -20.18
C LEU A 475 -18.89 19.29 -20.94
N PHE A 476 -18.15 20.16 -20.23
CA PHE A 476 -17.42 21.24 -20.87
C PHE A 476 -15.98 21.30 -20.43
N ILE A 477 -15.14 21.76 -21.34
CA ILE A 477 -13.73 22.04 -21.11
C ILE A 477 -13.57 23.54 -20.88
N THR A 478 -12.77 23.91 -19.88
CA THR A 478 -12.46 25.30 -19.58
C THR A 478 -10.95 25.47 -19.59
N GLU A 479 -10.45 26.52 -20.26
CA GLU A 479 -9.05 26.89 -20.19
C GLU A 479 -8.67 27.30 -18.77
N ASN A 480 -7.53 26.82 -18.26
CA ASN A 480 -6.95 27.33 -17.04
C ASN A 480 -6.47 28.76 -17.29
N THR A 481 -7.29 29.77 -16.99
CA THR A 481 -6.81 31.14 -16.88
C THR A 481 -5.82 31.19 -15.73
N LYS A 482 -4.53 31.31 -16.06
CA LYS A 482 -3.52 31.72 -15.07
C LYS A 482 -3.83 33.14 -14.68
N ASP A 483 -4.50 33.35 -13.53
CA ASP A 483 -4.47 34.60 -12.79
C ASP A 483 -3.13 34.77 -12.08
#